data_fe5017a335c767c827d83563fbce6c90
#
_entry.id   fe5017a335c767c827d83563fbce6c90
#
_cell.length_a   1.000
_cell.length_b   1.000
_cell.length_c   1.000
_cell.angle_alpha   90.00
_cell.angle_beta   90.00
_cell.angle_gamma   90.00
#
_symmetry.space_group_name_H-M   'P 1'
#
loop_
_entity.id
_entity.type
_entity.pdbx_description
1 polymer ?
#
loop_
_entity_poly.entity_id
_entity_poly.type
_entity_poly.pdbx_seq_one_letter_code
_entity_poly.pdbx_strand_id
1 'polypeptide(L)'
;MRRRDFIGAVGGAGVAWPLVARAQQSGKTYRMAVVDPSRPVSVWSETGGVPPREAFFKELRALGYEPDRNLHVKRYSGGGNASRFAELAREVVGSNPDVIVTVSTRMALHFKEATSVIPIVAVTVDPIIAGLVPSLAQRGGNITGVSIEAGSMAPKLVEIVTEAFPGGANSRNSGVPGRSSSAERQLLPVPA
;
A
#
# COMPACT_ATOMS: atom_id res chain seq x y z
N MET A 1 -50.79 -33.56 3.19
CA MET A 1 -50.05 -32.28 2.93
C MET A 1 -50.25 -31.89 1.48
N ARG A 2 -50.84 -30.74 1.23
CA ARG A 2 -51.14 -30.27 -0.14
C ARG A 2 -49.86 -29.57 -0.70
N ARG A 3 -49.58 -29.79 -2.00
CA ARG A 3 -48.39 -29.19 -2.67
C ARG A 3 -48.25 -27.68 -2.46
N ARG A 4 -49.35 -26.99 -2.23
CA ARG A 4 -49.41 -25.53 -1.96
C ARG A 4 -48.76 -25.14 -0.63
N ASP A 5 -48.87 -25.98 0.41
CA ASP A 5 -48.31 -25.68 1.73
C ASP A 5 -46.80 -25.81 1.77
N PHE A 6 -46.25 -26.69 0.93
CA PHE A 6 -44.80 -26.86 0.77
C PHE A 6 -44.14 -25.67 0.05
N ILE A 7 -44.79 -25.11 -0.97
CA ILE A 7 -44.27 -23.97 -1.72
C ILE A 7 -44.30 -22.70 -0.85
N GLY A 8 -45.30 -22.53 0.02
CA GLY A 8 -45.36 -21.41 0.95
C GLY A 8 -44.24 -21.43 2.01
N ALA A 9 -43.88 -22.63 2.48
CA ALA A 9 -42.82 -22.80 3.49
C ALA A 9 -41.41 -22.57 2.90
N VAL A 10 -41.17 -22.96 1.65
CA VAL A 10 -39.87 -22.77 0.98
C VAL A 10 -39.70 -21.33 0.49
N GLY A 11 -40.78 -20.66 0.05
CA GLY A 11 -40.73 -19.26 -0.41
C GLY A 11 -40.47 -18.27 0.74
N GLY A 12 -40.93 -18.56 1.95
CA GLY A 12 -40.72 -17.70 3.13
C GLY A 12 -39.30 -17.78 3.70
N ALA A 13 -38.63 -18.92 3.57
CA ALA A 13 -37.27 -19.10 4.08
C ALA A 13 -36.21 -18.37 3.24
N GLY A 14 -36.44 -18.17 1.93
CA GLY A 14 -35.47 -17.53 1.01
C GLY A 14 -35.34 -16.02 1.22
N VAL A 15 -36.37 -15.36 1.76
CA VAL A 15 -36.35 -13.89 1.94
C VAL A 15 -35.68 -13.48 3.26
N ALA A 16 -35.63 -14.37 4.25
CA ALA A 16 -35.02 -14.10 5.56
C ALA A 16 -33.49 -14.30 5.59
N TRP A 17 -32.94 -15.03 4.65
CA TRP A 17 -31.49 -15.37 4.61
C TRP A 17 -30.55 -14.15 4.56
N PRO A 18 -30.79 -13.12 3.72
CA PRO A 18 -29.90 -11.94 3.70
C PRO A 18 -30.00 -11.07 4.95
N LEU A 19 -31.10 -11.13 5.70
CA LEU A 19 -31.27 -10.38 6.95
C LEU A 19 -30.52 -11.03 8.11
N VAL A 20 -30.48 -12.37 8.16
CA VAL A 20 -29.74 -13.11 9.18
C VAL A 20 -28.23 -12.97 8.99
N ALA A 21 -27.73 -12.93 7.74
CA ALA A 21 -26.32 -12.70 7.44
C ALA A 21 -25.83 -11.30 7.88
N ARG A 22 -26.69 -10.29 7.82
CA ARG A 22 -26.38 -8.94 8.34
C ARG A 22 -26.44 -8.86 9.87
N ALA A 23 -27.30 -9.63 10.53
CA ALA A 23 -27.42 -9.65 11.99
C ALA A 23 -26.20 -10.30 12.67
N GLN A 24 -25.51 -11.23 12.02
CA GLN A 24 -24.31 -11.88 12.57
C GLN A 24 -23.05 -10.99 12.58
N GLN A 25 -23.05 -9.86 11.88
CA GLN A 25 -21.93 -8.91 11.90
C GLN A 25 -22.04 -7.87 13.02
N SER A 26 -23.12 -7.85 13.79
CA SER A 26 -23.43 -6.78 14.76
C SER A 26 -22.61 -6.80 16.06
N GLY A 27 -21.67 -7.74 16.22
CA GLY A 27 -20.88 -7.87 17.46
C GLY A 27 -19.35 -7.91 17.26
N LYS A 28 -18.87 -7.93 16.01
CA LYS A 28 -17.41 -8.02 15.78
C LYS A 28 -16.77 -6.63 15.79
N THR A 29 -15.83 -6.42 16.69
CA THR A 29 -14.94 -5.26 16.64
C THR A 29 -13.71 -5.62 15.81
N TYR A 30 -13.44 -4.85 14.75
CA TYR A 30 -12.29 -5.02 13.90
C TYR A 30 -11.10 -4.22 14.41
N ARG A 31 -9.91 -4.76 14.30
CA ARG A 31 -8.65 -4.10 14.68
C ARG A 31 -7.88 -3.74 13.41
N MET A 32 -7.72 -2.47 13.17
CA MET A 32 -6.96 -1.96 12.03
C MET A 32 -5.68 -1.29 12.50
N ALA A 33 -4.55 -1.71 11.96
CA ALA A 33 -3.28 -1.02 12.13
C ALA A 33 -3.03 -0.10 10.93
N VAL A 34 -2.83 1.19 11.20
CA VAL A 34 -2.47 2.17 10.17
C VAL A 34 -1.04 2.62 10.40
N VAL A 35 -0.20 2.47 9.37
CA VAL A 35 1.24 2.69 9.49
C VAL A 35 1.73 3.71 8.47
N ASP A 36 2.27 4.83 8.96
CA ASP A 36 2.96 5.81 8.13
C ASP A 36 4.47 5.70 8.38
N PRO A 37 5.30 5.49 7.35
CA PRO A 37 6.74 5.30 7.53
C PRO A 37 7.46 6.58 7.99
N SER A 38 6.95 7.76 7.64
CA SER A 38 7.69 9.01 7.80
C SER A 38 6.95 10.06 8.61
N ARG A 39 5.63 10.08 8.53
CA ARG A 39 4.80 11.13 9.12
C ARG A 39 4.33 10.74 10.53
N PRO A 40 4.06 11.72 11.39
CA PRO A 40 3.52 11.46 12.71
C PRO A 40 2.11 10.85 12.65
N VAL A 41 1.72 10.16 13.71
CA VAL A 41 0.43 9.47 13.80
C VAL A 41 -0.78 10.41 13.63
N SER A 42 -0.62 11.70 13.94
CA SER A 42 -1.65 12.72 13.78
C SER A 42 -2.15 12.92 12.36
N VAL A 43 -1.34 12.60 11.32
CA VAL A 43 -1.78 12.69 9.92
C VAL A 43 -2.90 11.69 9.59
N TRP A 44 -3.08 10.67 10.41
CA TRP A 44 -4.16 9.70 10.35
C TRP A 44 -5.31 10.04 11.29
N SER A 45 -5.48 11.31 11.63
CA SER A 45 -6.66 11.78 12.35
C SER A 45 -7.90 11.71 11.45
N GLU A 46 -9.04 11.49 12.08
CA GLU A 46 -10.34 11.47 11.42
C GLU A 46 -10.84 12.86 11.07
N THR A 47 -10.34 13.84 11.82
CA THR A 47 -10.59 15.27 11.64
C THR A 47 -9.31 16.06 11.89
N GLY A 48 -9.02 17.05 11.05
CA GLY A 48 -7.79 17.85 11.18
C GLY A 48 -6.51 17.13 10.72
N GLY A 49 -6.65 15.98 10.05
CA GLY A 49 -5.55 15.28 9.39
C GLY A 49 -5.27 15.80 8.00
N VAL A 50 -4.70 14.97 7.14
CA VAL A 50 -4.54 15.32 5.71
C VAL A 50 -5.76 14.85 4.91
N PRO A 51 -6.23 15.63 3.91
CA PRO A 51 -7.51 15.38 3.22
C PRO A 51 -7.71 13.94 2.69
N PRO A 52 -6.72 13.27 2.07
CA PRO A 52 -6.92 11.89 1.60
C PRO A 52 -7.18 10.89 2.73
N ARG A 53 -6.64 11.13 3.92
CA ARG A 53 -6.82 10.23 5.07
C ARG A 53 -8.13 10.49 5.80
N GLU A 54 -8.56 11.75 5.86
CA GLU A 54 -9.91 12.09 6.33
C GLU A 54 -10.98 11.47 5.43
N ALA A 55 -10.79 11.54 4.10
CA ALA A 55 -11.68 10.89 3.14
C ALA A 55 -11.73 9.37 3.35
N PHE A 56 -10.59 8.73 3.63
CA PHE A 56 -10.53 7.31 3.95
C PHE A 56 -11.41 6.94 5.16
N PHE A 57 -11.32 7.68 6.27
CA PHE A 57 -12.17 7.43 7.43
C PHE A 57 -13.64 7.78 7.18
N LYS A 58 -13.91 8.81 6.38
CA LYS A 58 -15.28 9.15 5.96
C LYS A 58 -15.92 7.99 5.19
N GLU A 59 -15.19 7.39 4.26
CA GLU A 59 -15.69 6.24 3.48
C GLU A 59 -15.85 4.99 4.36
N LEU A 60 -14.94 4.75 5.31
CA LEU A 60 -15.11 3.65 6.27
C LEU A 60 -16.41 3.81 7.06
N ARG A 61 -16.75 5.02 7.52
CA ARG A 61 -18.04 5.28 8.21
C ARG A 61 -19.23 5.07 7.28
N ALA A 62 -19.14 5.50 6.03
CA ALA A 62 -20.21 5.28 5.05
C ALA A 62 -20.47 3.78 4.80
N LEU A 63 -19.43 2.95 4.95
CA LEU A 63 -19.51 1.49 4.88
C LEU A 63 -19.92 0.83 6.22
N GLY A 64 -20.16 1.62 7.27
CA GLY A 64 -20.59 1.14 8.58
C GLY A 64 -19.45 0.78 9.54
N TYR A 65 -18.20 1.10 9.21
CA TYR A 65 -17.05 0.95 10.11
C TYR A 65 -16.85 2.24 10.89
N GLU A 66 -17.23 2.23 12.14
CA GLU A 66 -17.17 3.41 13.01
C GLU A 66 -16.03 3.23 14.02
N PRO A 67 -15.04 4.14 14.03
CA PRO A 67 -14.02 4.19 15.07
C PRO A 67 -14.67 4.19 16.46
N ASP A 68 -14.03 3.49 17.39
CA ASP A 68 -14.45 3.32 18.80
C ASP A 68 -15.78 2.57 19.03
N ARG A 69 -16.51 2.19 17.98
CA ARG A 69 -17.72 1.39 18.07
C ARG A 69 -17.50 -0.07 17.62
N ASN A 70 -17.15 -0.26 16.35
CA ASN A 70 -16.89 -1.57 15.76
C ASN A 70 -15.54 -1.64 15.01
N LEU A 71 -14.76 -0.55 15.04
CA LEU A 71 -13.42 -0.44 14.45
C LEU A 71 -12.45 0.15 15.46
N HIS A 72 -11.49 -0.63 15.91
CA HIS A 72 -10.36 -0.13 16.70
C HIS A 72 -9.17 0.18 15.80
N VAL A 73 -8.81 1.47 15.72
CA VAL A 73 -7.72 1.95 14.86
C VAL A 73 -6.48 2.23 15.68
N LYS A 74 -5.44 1.40 15.51
CA LYS A 74 -4.13 1.66 16.11
C LYS A 74 -3.20 2.28 15.07
N ARG A 75 -2.61 3.41 15.42
CA ARG A 75 -1.80 4.24 14.52
C ARG A 75 -0.33 4.11 14.89
N TYR A 76 0.52 3.93 13.88
CA TYR A 76 1.96 3.76 14.05
C TYR A 76 2.73 4.70 13.13
N SER A 77 3.90 5.13 13.57
CA SER A 77 4.82 5.96 12.79
C SER A 77 6.23 5.38 12.82
N GLY A 78 6.87 5.34 11.65
CA GLY A 78 8.29 5.01 11.53
C GLY A 78 9.21 6.19 11.84
N GLY A 79 8.67 7.41 11.99
CA GLY A 79 9.44 8.61 12.28
C GLY A 79 10.47 8.98 11.20
N GLY A 80 10.30 8.48 9.96
CA GLY A 80 11.27 8.70 8.87
C GLY A 80 12.53 7.83 8.96
N ASN A 81 12.66 6.99 9.99
CA ASN A 81 13.85 6.18 10.20
C ASN A 81 13.70 4.78 9.58
N ALA A 82 14.29 4.60 8.39
CA ALA A 82 14.18 3.35 7.65
C ALA A 82 14.80 2.13 8.36
N SER A 83 15.77 2.32 9.25
CA SER A 83 16.39 1.22 10.00
C SER A 83 15.43 0.59 11.00
N ARG A 84 14.36 1.30 11.40
CA ARG A 84 13.34 0.81 12.33
C ARG A 84 12.18 0.09 11.66
N PHE A 85 12.09 0.09 10.33
CA PHE A 85 10.91 -0.42 9.64
C PHE A 85 10.69 -1.92 9.86
N ALA A 86 11.76 -2.72 9.89
CA ALA A 86 11.65 -4.15 10.16
C ALA A 86 11.17 -4.43 11.61
N GLU A 87 11.64 -3.65 12.58
CA GLU A 87 11.19 -3.73 13.96
C GLU A 87 9.73 -3.30 14.10
N LEU A 88 9.38 -2.16 13.50
CA LEU A 88 8.02 -1.65 13.48
C LEU A 88 7.04 -2.64 12.83
N ALA A 89 7.44 -3.30 11.75
CA ALA A 89 6.61 -4.32 11.11
C ALA A 89 6.33 -5.50 12.05
N ARG A 90 7.34 -5.98 12.78
CA ARG A 90 7.18 -7.04 13.78
C ARG A 90 6.30 -6.60 14.96
N GLU A 91 6.47 -5.37 15.44
CA GLU A 91 5.63 -4.78 16.51
C GLU A 91 4.16 -4.74 16.08
N VAL A 92 3.89 -4.24 14.87
CA VAL A 92 2.52 -4.15 14.33
C VAL A 92 1.91 -5.54 14.17
N VAL A 93 2.63 -6.49 13.56
CA VAL A 93 2.18 -7.88 13.40
C VAL A 93 1.93 -8.52 14.76
N GLY A 94 2.82 -8.31 15.75
CA GLY A 94 2.66 -8.81 17.12
C GLY A 94 1.43 -8.26 17.85
N SER A 95 0.91 -7.09 17.45
CA SER A 95 -0.36 -6.56 17.97
C SER A 95 -1.59 -7.28 17.42
N ASN A 96 -1.40 -8.21 16.48
CA ASN A 96 -2.40 -9.07 15.88
C ASN A 96 -3.62 -8.30 15.33
N PRO A 97 -3.45 -7.34 14.38
CA PRO A 97 -4.57 -6.65 13.77
C PRO A 97 -5.30 -7.55 12.76
N ASP A 98 -6.57 -7.25 12.49
CA ASP A 98 -7.34 -7.94 11.44
C ASP A 98 -6.97 -7.43 10.03
N VAL A 99 -6.39 -6.23 9.95
CA VAL A 99 -5.87 -5.63 8.70
C VAL A 99 -4.78 -4.60 8.99
N ILE A 100 -3.79 -4.53 8.10
CA ILE A 100 -2.73 -3.52 8.11
C ILE A 100 -2.91 -2.60 6.91
N VAL A 101 -2.90 -1.28 7.14
CA VAL A 101 -2.94 -0.26 6.09
C VAL A 101 -1.63 0.52 6.10
N THR A 102 -0.96 0.65 4.96
CA THR A 102 0.28 1.42 4.84
C THR A 102 0.36 2.20 3.54
N VAL A 103 1.09 3.32 3.54
CA VAL A 103 1.25 4.23 2.38
C VAL A 103 2.69 4.25 1.86
N SER A 104 3.37 3.10 1.90
CA SER A 104 4.76 3.01 1.47
C SER A 104 5.07 1.63 0.92
N THR A 105 5.70 1.61 -0.26
CA THR A 105 6.23 0.39 -0.87
C THR A 105 7.25 -0.30 0.04
N ARG A 106 8.19 0.47 0.61
CA ARG A 106 9.23 -0.07 1.51
C ARG A 106 8.62 -0.68 2.77
N MET A 107 7.66 -0.01 3.38
CA MET A 107 7.00 -0.54 4.57
C MET A 107 6.17 -1.80 4.25
N ALA A 108 5.51 -1.83 3.09
CA ALA A 108 4.77 -3.00 2.62
C ALA A 108 5.68 -4.22 2.40
N LEU A 109 6.93 -4.04 1.94
CA LEU A 109 7.92 -5.11 1.84
C LEU A 109 8.26 -5.70 3.21
N HIS A 110 8.50 -4.88 4.23
CA HIS A 110 8.75 -5.38 5.59
C HIS A 110 7.53 -6.10 6.18
N PHE A 111 6.32 -5.67 5.88
CA PHE A 111 5.12 -6.42 6.25
C PHE A 111 5.01 -7.75 5.52
N LYS A 112 5.37 -7.80 4.22
CA LYS A 112 5.41 -9.04 3.45
C LYS A 112 6.34 -10.10 4.07
N GLU A 113 7.48 -9.65 4.59
CA GLU A 113 8.44 -10.50 5.30
C GLU A 113 7.94 -10.91 6.69
N ALA A 114 7.20 -10.03 7.37
CA ALA A 114 6.77 -10.24 8.75
C ALA A 114 5.51 -11.12 8.88
N THR A 115 4.64 -11.16 7.87
CA THR A 115 3.40 -11.95 7.91
C THR A 115 2.92 -12.36 6.51
N SER A 116 2.44 -13.61 6.40
CA SER A 116 1.74 -14.13 5.23
C SER A 116 0.24 -14.28 5.44
N VAL A 117 -0.27 -13.98 6.64
CA VAL A 117 -1.65 -14.26 7.07
C VAL A 117 -2.47 -12.97 7.20
N ILE A 118 -1.92 -11.94 7.86
CA ILE A 118 -2.66 -10.70 8.10
C ILE A 118 -2.81 -9.94 6.78
N PRO A 119 -4.03 -9.59 6.35
CA PRO A 119 -4.26 -8.80 5.14
C PRO A 119 -3.54 -7.44 5.21
N ILE A 120 -2.85 -7.09 4.14
CA ILE A 120 -2.12 -5.83 4.00
C ILE A 120 -2.73 -5.04 2.84
N VAL A 121 -3.22 -3.84 3.13
CA VAL A 121 -3.69 -2.87 2.15
C VAL A 121 -2.62 -1.79 2.00
N ALA A 122 -1.97 -1.73 0.84
CA ALA A 122 -0.85 -0.83 0.62
C ALA A 122 -1.14 0.18 -0.50
N VAL A 123 -0.80 1.44 -0.25
CA VAL A 123 -0.67 2.46 -1.30
C VAL A 123 0.80 2.51 -1.68
N THR A 124 1.13 2.11 -2.90
CA THR A 124 2.51 1.89 -3.34
C THR A 124 2.80 2.59 -4.65
N VAL A 125 4.08 2.74 -4.95
CA VAL A 125 4.57 3.08 -6.28
C VAL A 125 5.13 1.80 -6.88
N ASP A 126 4.64 1.41 -8.05
CA ASP A 126 5.06 0.22 -8.80
C ASP A 126 5.25 -1.05 -7.93
N PRO A 127 4.16 -1.74 -7.57
CA PRO A 127 4.24 -2.91 -6.71
C PRO A 127 4.88 -4.12 -7.40
N ILE A 128 4.97 -4.14 -8.75
CA ILE A 128 5.58 -5.22 -9.52
C ILE A 128 7.10 -5.08 -9.47
N ILE A 129 7.64 -3.91 -9.84
CA ILE A 129 9.08 -3.64 -9.78
C ILE A 129 9.60 -3.82 -8.35
N ALA A 130 8.81 -3.43 -7.36
CA ALA A 130 9.15 -3.60 -5.95
C ALA A 130 9.08 -5.06 -5.46
N GLY A 131 8.59 -6.00 -6.28
CA GLY A 131 8.46 -7.41 -5.88
C GLY A 131 7.36 -7.67 -4.84
N LEU A 132 6.42 -6.75 -4.65
CA LEU A 132 5.28 -6.94 -3.75
C LEU A 132 4.29 -7.95 -4.33
N VAL A 133 3.99 -7.83 -5.63
CA VAL A 133 3.08 -8.71 -6.35
C VAL A 133 3.72 -9.16 -7.67
N PRO A 134 3.43 -10.35 -8.18
CA PRO A 134 3.99 -10.84 -9.44
C PRO A 134 3.40 -10.11 -10.66
N SER A 135 2.14 -9.68 -10.57
CA SER A 135 1.45 -8.89 -11.57
C SER A 135 0.24 -8.19 -10.94
N LEU A 136 -0.33 -7.17 -11.60
CA LEU A 136 -1.57 -6.51 -11.14
C LEU A 136 -2.81 -7.41 -11.28
N ALA A 137 -2.75 -8.42 -12.14
CA ALA A 137 -3.84 -9.37 -12.37
C ALA A 137 -3.82 -10.55 -11.38
N GLN A 138 -2.68 -10.82 -10.74
CA GLN A 138 -2.51 -11.92 -9.80
C GLN A 138 -2.40 -11.40 -8.38
N ARG A 139 -3.14 -12.02 -7.47
CA ARG A 139 -3.08 -11.67 -6.05
C ARG A 139 -1.68 -11.97 -5.50
N GLY A 140 -1.09 -11.00 -4.84
CA GLY A 140 0.23 -11.10 -4.19
C GLY A 140 0.17 -11.77 -2.80
N GLY A 141 -0.58 -12.86 -2.65
CA GLY A 141 -0.79 -13.47 -1.33
C GLY A 141 -1.76 -12.65 -0.47
N ASN A 142 -1.29 -12.21 0.71
CA ASN A 142 -2.06 -11.39 1.64
C ASN A 142 -1.97 -9.87 1.38
N ILE A 143 -1.35 -9.44 0.27
CA ILE A 143 -1.17 -8.02 -0.07
C ILE A 143 -2.13 -7.62 -1.17
N THR A 144 -2.81 -6.50 -0.96
CA THR A 144 -3.64 -5.80 -1.94
C THR A 144 -3.43 -4.29 -1.79
N GLY A 145 -3.95 -3.50 -2.72
CA GLY A 145 -3.85 -2.05 -2.59
C GLY A 145 -3.98 -1.29 -3.89
N VAL A 146 -3.50 -0.06 -3.87
CA VAL A 146 -3.53 0.89 -4.98
C VAL A 146 -2.11 1.26 -5.37
N SER A 147 -1.82 1.22 -6.67
CA SER A 147 -0.57 1.75 -7.22
C SER A 147 -0.77 3.21 -7.63
N ILE A 148 0.15 4.06 -7.18
CA ILE A 148 0.28 5.43 -7.68
C ILE A 148 1.28 5.38 -8.84
N GLU A 149 0.81 5.56 -10.06
CA GLU A 149 1.68 5.61 -11.24
C GLU A 149 2.51 6.90 -11.27
N ALA A 150 3.66 6.88 -10.60
CA ALA A 150 4.62 7.97 -10.69
C ALA A 150 5.52 7.87 -11.96
N GLY A 151 5.69 6.67 -12.49
CA GLY A 151 6.58 6.41 -13.62
C GLY A 151 6.14 7.05 -14.94
N SER A 152 4.85 7.12 -15.21
CA SER A 152 4.30 7.75 -16.41
C SER A 152 4.36 9.28 -16.38
N MET A 153 4.55 9.87 -15.21
CA MET A 153 4.64 11.34 -15.04
C MET A 153 6.07 11.88 -15.26
N ALA A 154 7.10 11.08 -15.09
CA ALA A 154 8.48 11.54 -15.18
C ALA A 154 8.87 12.11 -16.55
N PRO A 155 8.53 11.49 -17.70
CA PRO A 155 8.78 12.07 -19.00
C PRO A 155 8.07 13.41 -19.20
N LYS A 156 6.82 13.51 -18.77
CA LYS A 156 6.02 14.75 -18.87
C LYS A 156 6.57 15.86 -17.98
N LEU A 157 7.05 15.52 -16.80
CA LEU A 157 7.71 16.48 -15.92
C LEU A 157 8.99 17.03 -16.54
N VAL A 158 9.81 16.17 -17.15
CA VAL A 158 11.02 16.59 -17.87
C VAL A 158 10.68 17.49 -19.06
N GLU A 159 9.64 17.16 -19.83
CA GLU A 159 9.14 17.97 -20.94
C GLU A 159 8.73 19.39 -20.44
N ILE A 160 7.93 19.47 -19.37
CA ILE A 160 7.51 20.76 -18.78
C ILE A 160 8.72 21.56 -18.29
N VAL A 161 9.69 20.91 -17.64
CA VAL A 161 10.91 21.60 -17.16
C VAL A 161 11.76 22.12 -18.32
N THR A 162 11.91 21.35 -19.40
CA THR A 162 12.66 21.80 -20.58
C THR A 162 11.94 22.91 -21.35
N GLU A 163 10.63 22.89 -21.37
CA GLU A 163 9.81 23.96 -21.95
C GLU A 163 9.88 25.25 -21.12
N ALA A 164 9.82 25.12 -19.80
CA ALA A 164 9.91 26.27 -18.87
C ALA A 164 11.32 26.90 -18.81
N PHE A 165 12.37 26.11 -19.08
CA PHE A 165 13.78 26.52 -19.02
C PHE A 165 14.55 26.13 -20.29
N PRO A 166 14.23 26.71 -21.45
CA PRO A 166 14.83 26.30 -22.73
C PRO A 166 16.35 26.50 -22.84
N GLY A 167 16.96 27.26 -21.92
CA GLY A 167 18.42 27.44 -21.84
C GLY A 167 19.15 26.51 -20.89
N GLY A 168 18.42 25.74 -20.06
CA GLY A 168 19.04 24.90 -19.00
C GLY A 168 19.70 23.63 -19.47
N ALA A 169 19.32 23.10 -20.62
CA ALA A 169 19.82 21.82 -21.11
C ALA A 169 21.21 21.90 -21.78
N ASN A 170 21.63 23.08 -22.21
CA ASN A 170 22.83 23.23 -23.06
C ASN A 170 24.09 23.69 -22.33
N SER A 171 24.05 24.02 -21.04
CA SER A 171 25.19 24.58 -20.31
C SER A 171 26.09 23.58 -19.59
N ARG A 172 25.78 22.28 -19.61
CA ARG A 172 26.58 21.26 -18.90
C ARG A 172 27.41 20.31 -19.78
N ASN A 173 27.37 20.45 -21.10
CA ASN A 173 28.13 19.55 -21.97
C ASN A 173 29.41 20.17 -22.58
N SER A 174 29.80 21.39 -22.17
CA SER A 174 31.00 22.07 -22.65
C SER A 174 32.20 21.94 -21.72
N GLY A 175 32.16 21.07 -20.71
CA GLY A 175 33.19 20.98 -19.67
C GLY A 175 33.71 19.60 -19.30
N VAL A 176 33.46 18.54 -20.11
CA VAL A 176 34.16 17.27 -19.90
C VAL A 176 35.36 17.22 -20.85
N PRO A 177 36.61 17.37 -20.34
CA PRO A 177 37.79 17.15 -21.17
C PRO A 177 37.79 15.70 -21.62
N GLY A 178 37.97 15.49 -22.93
CA GLY A 178 37.99 14.17 -23.53
C GLY A 178 38.98 13.24 -22.80
N ARG A 179 38.49 12.16 -22.29
CA ARG A 179 39.33 11.00 -21.97
C ARG A 179 39.76 10.42 -23.30
N SER A 180 41.00 10.73 -23.66
CA SER A 180 41.71 10.09 -24.76
C SER A 180 41.70 8.57 -24.57
N SER A 181 41.11 7.89 -25.53
CA SER A 181 41.23 6.46 -25.78
C SER A 181 42.68 6.16 -26.15
N SER A 182 43.46 5.73 -25.20
CA SER A 182 44.76 5.08 -25.45
C SER A 182 45.15 4.34 -24.15
N ALA A 183 44.54 3.18 -23.92
CA ALA A 183 45.11 2.16 -23.06
C ALA A 183 45.32 0.92 -23.94
N GLU A 184 46.48 0.90 -24.56
CA GLU A 184 47.10 -0.23 -25.21
C GLU A 184 47.07 -1.46 -24.30
N ARG A 185 46.59 -2.58 -24.85
CA ARG A 185 46.67 -3.90 -24.21
C ARG A 185 48.12 -4.34 -24.16
N GLN A 186 48.75 -4.23 -23.04
CA GLN A 186 49.98 -4.98 -22.76
C GLN A 186 49.60 -6.33 -22.16
N LEU A 187 49.62 -7.35 -23.00
CA LEU A 187 49.63 -8.77 -22.63
C LEU A 187 50.99 -9.06 -21.95
N LEU A 188 50.93 -9.39 -20.66
CA LEU A 188 52.09 -9.98 -19.97
C LEU A 188 52.08 -11.50 -20.20
N PRO A 189 53.22 -12.14 -20.49
CA PRO A 189 53.31 -13.58 -20.66
C PRO A 189 53.30 -14.30 -19.31
N VAL A 190 52.64 -15.47 -19.29
CA VAL A 190 52.59 -16.43 -18.17
C VAL A 190 53.96 -17.14 -18.13
N PRO A 191 54.69 -17.21 -16.99
CA PRO A 191 55.85 -18.09 -16.84
C PRO A 191 55.42 -19.54 -16.61
N ALA A 192 56.25 -20.42 -17.14
CA ALA A 192 56.14 -21.89 -17.12
C ALA A 192 56.15 -22.50 -15.70
#